data_5582909feb3d4146667e34bb5cd876f0
#
_entry.id   5582909feb3d4146667e34bb5cd876f0
#
_cell.length_a   1.000
_cell.length_b   1.000
_cell.length_c   1.000
_cell.angle_alpha   90.00
_cell.angle_beta   90.00
_cell.angle_gamma   90.00
#
_symmetry.space_group_name_H-M   'P 1'
#
loop_
_entity.id
_entity.type
_entity.pdbx_description
1 polymer ?
#
loop_
_entity_poly.entity_id
_entity_poly.type
_entity_poly.pdbx_seq_one_letter_code
_entity_poly.pdbx_strand_id
1 'polypeptide(L)'
;MEREPGRDILFLVYDGIKMLDVAGPAEVFAEANLFGADYALSYASPSGAAAVTSVGLRLPVDGAAADVAAVDTVVVPGGDALVTRAVPAELMEAIRLLHPRARRLVSICTGSFALAGAGLLDGRRATTHWQHARLLARAHPDVQVRPDALFVEDGDIVTSAGVSAGIDLALALVERDHGADLARNVARNLVVFMQRPGGQSQFSAPLEVRPPRTPALRSVVDLVAAQPGLPHTAGSLAAHIGVSPRHLARMFAAELDTTPAKFVEQIRLEHAKALLDSGRGVAEAARAAGFGSSETMRRTFVARLGVSPSGYRARFATTRGGDRGGTAAEAR
;
A
#
# COMPACT_ATOMS: atom_id res chain seq x y z
N MET A 1 31.28 -19.06 -18.74
CA MET A 1 30.36 -18.02 -18.29
C MET A 1 30.04 -18.36 -16.86
N GLU A 2 30.79 -17.77 -15.91
CA GLU A 2 30.51 -17.93 -14.49
C GLU A 2 29.09 -17.38 -14.25
N ARG A 3 28.20 -18.19 -13.68
CA ARG A 3 26.91 -17.71 -13.19
C ARG A 3 27.21 -16.67 -12.11
N GLU A 4 26.67 -15.46 -12.27
CA GLU A 4 26.62 -14.55 -11.12
C GLU A 4 25.97 -15.31 -9.95
N PRO A 5 26.47 -15.12 -8.72
CA PRO A 5 25.88 -15.79 -7.55
C PRO A 5 24.40 -15.43 -7.46
N GLY A 6 23.56 -16.44 -7.33
CA GLY A 6 22.11 -16.28 -7.17
C GLY A 6 21.78 -15.31 -6.04
N ARG A 7 20.64 -14.64 -6.12
CA ARG A 7 20.21 -13.67 -5.12
C ARG A 7 19.43 -14.37 -4.02
N ASP A 8 20.00 -14.41 -2.82
CA ASP A 8 19.37 -15.04 -1.67
C ASP A 8 18.36 -14.08 -1.03
N ILE A 9 17.09 -14.52 -0.91
CA ILE A 9 16.01 -13.82 -0.24
C ILE A 9 15.68 -14.54 1.06
N LEU A 10 15.98 -13.92 2.18
CA LEU A 10 15.70 -14.44 3.51
C LEU A 10 14.44 -13.79 4.10
N PHE A 11 13.45 -14.58 4.42
CA PHE A 11 12.32 -14.14 5.24
C PHE A 11 12.62 -14.37 6.72
N LEU A 12 12.75 -13.28 7.49
CA LEU A 12 12.87 -13.34 8.94
C LEU A 12 11.47 -13.43 9.56
N VAL A 13 11.08 -14.64 9.96
CA VAL A 13 9.73 -14.95 10.44
C VAL A 13 9.69 -15.10 11.96
N TYR A 14 8.52 -14.88 12.54
CA TYR A 14 8.25 -14.92 13.98
C TYR A 14 6.76 -15.22 14.22
N ASP A 15 6.37 -15.59 15.44
CA ASP A 15 4.99 -15.93 15.76
C ASP A 15 4.03 -14.74 15.55
N GLY A 16 2.93 -14.99 14.87
CA GLY A 16 1.89 -14.02 14.56
C GLY A 16 2.11 -13.21 13.29
N ILE A 17 3.09 -13.57 12.44
CA ILE A 17 3.28 -12.92 11.13
C ILE A 17 2.04 -13.03 10.25
N LYS A 18 1.78 -12.03 9.45
CA LYS A 18 0.77 -12.07 8.39
C LYS A 18 1.24 -13.00 7.26
N MET A 19 0.49 -14.07 7.02
CA MET A 19 0.87 -15.05 6.00
C MET A 19 1.02 -14.42 4.61
N LEU A 20 0.16 -13.48 4.25
CA LEU A 20 0.22 -12.83 2.93
C LEU A 20 1.46 -11.92 2.78
N ASP A 21 2.00 -11.39 3.87
CA ASP A 21 3.25 -10.59 3.85
C ASP A 21 4.49 -11.47 3.55
N VAL A 22 4.35 -12.79 3.72
CA VAL A 22 5.37 -13.79 3.33
C VAL A 22 5.05 -14.37 1.97
N ALA A 23 3.87 -14.99 1.83
CA ALA A 23 3.51 -15.75 0.64
C ALA A 23 3.46 -14.88 -0.62
N GLY A 24 2.90 -13.64 -0.54
CA GLY A 24 2.81 -12.76 -1.71
C GLY A 24 4.18 -12.44 -2.34
N PRO A 25 5.13 -11.88 -1.59
CA PRO A 25 6.48 -11.64 -2.10
C PRO A 25 7.24 -12.92 -2.48
N ALA A 26 7.11 -13.99 -1.70
CA ALA A 26 7.78 -15.25 -1.99
C ALA A 26 7.35 -15.83 -3.35
N GLU A 27 6.04 -15.80 -3.66
CA GLU A 27 5.52 -16.20 -4.97
C GLU A 27 6.07 -15.33 -6.11
N VAL A 28 6.23 -14.03 -5.91
CA VAL A 28 6.82 -13.13 -6.93
C VAL A 28 8.25 -13.54 -7.25
N PHE A 29 9.09 -13.79 -6.25
CA PHE A 29 10.47 -14.20 -6.45
C PHE A 29 10.57 -15.62 -7.05
N ALA A 30 9.75 -16.57 -6.56
CA ALA A 30 9.69 -17.92 -7.10
C ALA A 30 9.26 -17.93 -8.57
N GLU A 31 8.23 -17.15 -8.90
CA GLU A 31 7.73 -17.00 -10.26
C GLU A 31 8.77 -16.35 -11.20
N ALA A 32 9.56 -15.41 -10.70
CA ALA A 32 10.63 -14.79 -11.46
C ALA A 32 11.67 -15.81 -11.95
N ASN A 33 11.91 -16.87 -11.20
CA ASN A 33 12.83 -17.94 -11.58
C ASN A 33 12.34 -18.72 -12.83
N LEU A 34 11.03 -18.80 -13.07
CA LEU A 34 10.47 -19.40 -14.29
C LEU A 34 10.79 -18.56 -15.54
N PHE A 35 11.11 -17.28 -15.37
CA PHE A 35 11.48 -16.36 -16.43
C PHE A 35 12.98 -16.06 -16.48
N GLY A 36 13.81 -16.86 -15.79
CA GLY A 36 15.26 -16.79 -15.86
C GLY A 36 15.95 -15.97 -14.78
N ALA A 37 15.23 -15.57 -13.73
CA ALA A 37 15.84 -15.06 -12.51
C ALA A 37 16.51 -16.24 -11.73
N ASP A 38 17.29 -15.89 -10.71
CA ASP A 38 18.02 -16.87 -9.87
C ASP A 38 17.89 -16.46 -8.39
N TYR A 39 16.66 -16.50 -7.88
CA TYR A 39 16.38 -16.23 -6.47
C TYR A 39 16.35 -17.53 -5.67
N ALA A 40 17.16 -17.63 -4.62
CA ALA A 40 17.05 -18.67 -3.61
C ALA A 40 16.24 -18.13 -2.42
N LEU A 41 15.15 -18.81 -2.06
CA LEU A 41 14.29 -18.42 -0.95
C LEU A 41 14.65 -19.23 0.29
N SER A 42 14.83 -18.54 1.41
CA SER A 42 15.08 -19.16 2.71
C SER A 42 14.29 -18.47 3.82
N TYR A 43 14.08 -19.19 4.91
CA TYR A 43 13.29 -18.75 6.05
C TYR A 43 14.10 -18.93 7.32
N ALA A 44 14.23 -17.88 8.12
CA ALA A 44 14.86 -17.98 9.43
C ALA A 44 13.94 -17.35 10.49
N SER A 45 14.08 -17.82 11.72
CA SER A 45 13.49 -17.13 12.87
C SER A 45 14.58 -16.70 13.83
N PRO A 46 14.32 -15.83 14.80
CA PRO A 46 15.33 -15.46 15.81
C PRO A 46 15.97 -16.68 16.49
N SER A 47 15.17 -17.70 16.82
CA SER A 47 15.59 -18.89 17.56
C SER A 47 15.85 -20.14 16.70
N GLY A 48 15.51 -20.13 15.41
CA GLY A 48 15.50 -21.33 14.57
C GLY A 48 14.25 -22.21 14.75
N ALA A 49 13.29 -21.79 15.58
CA ALA A 49 12.02 -22.50 15.74
C ALA A 49 11.02 -22.09 14.65
N ALA A 50 10.16 -23.06 14.25
CA ALA A 50 9.07 -22.78 13.31
C ALA A 50 8.12 -21.72 13.87
N ALA A 51 7.67 -20.80 13.01
CA ALA A 51 6.75 -19.72 13.37
C ALA A 51 5.28 -20.12 13.12
N VAL A 52 4.37 -19.67 13.99
CA VAL A 52 2.93 -19.79 13.79
C VAL A 52 2.40 -18.51 13.19
N THR A 53 1.78 -18.60 12.01
CA THR A 53 1.26 -17.43 11.28
C THR A 53 -0.06 -16.92 11.87
N SER A 54 -0.50 -15.74 11.46
CA SER A 54 -1.79 -15.14 11.86
C SER A 54 -3.03 -15.96 11.50
N VAL A 55 -2.89 -16.91 10.58
CA VAL A 55 -3.96 -17.83 10.16
C VAL A 55 -3.81 -19.23 10.76
N GLY A 56 -2.88 -19.40 11.72
CA GLY A 56 -2.67 -20.67 12.44
C GLY A 56 -1.81 -21.70 11.69
N LEU A 57 -1.30 -21.40 10.51
CA LEU A 57 -0.36 -22.26 9.82
C LEU A 57 1.01 -22.22 10.49
N ARG A 58 1.64 -23.37 10.65
CA ARG A 58 3.02 -23.48 11.12
C ARG A 58 3.96 -23.41 9.91
N LEU A 59 4.80 -22.37 9.90
CA LEU A 59 5.81 -22.17 8.86
C LEU A 59 7.15 -22.72 9.37
N PRO A 60 7.69 -23.77 8.74
CA PRO A 60 9.03 -24.26 9.07
C PRO A 60 10.09 -23.21 8.67
N VAL A 61 11.25 -23.28 9.30
CA VAL A 61 12.40 -22.43 8.99
C VAL A 61 13.63 -23.30 8.73
N ASP A 62 14.58 -22.75 7.98
CA ASP A 62 15.84 -23.42 7.63
C ASP A 62 16.87 -23.33 8.76
N GLY A 63 16.72 -22.34 9.67
CA GLY A 63 17.62 -22.17 10.80
C GLY A 63 17.35 -20.90 11.62
N ALA A 64 18.26 -20.60 12.52
CA ALA A 64 18.23 -19.38 13.29
C ALA A 64 18.86 -18.21 12.51
N ALA A 65 18.39 -16.98 12.79
CA ALA A 65 18.98 -15.78 12.21
C ALA A 65 20.49 -15.66 12.45
N ALA A 66 20.97 -16.20 13.57
CA ALA A 66 22.40 -16.20 13.93
C ALA A 66 23.27 -17.02 12.96
N ASP A 67 22.69 -18.07 12.36
CA ASP A 67 23.41 -19.00 11.48
C ASP A 67 23.58 -18.46 10.05
N VAL A 68 22.90 -17.37 9.71
CA VAL A 68 22.96 -16.75 8.37
C VAL A 68 24.26 -15.97 8.23
N ALA A 69 25.12 -16.38 7.31
CA ALA A 69 26.43 -15.77 7.10
C ALA A 69 26.32 -14.46 6.27
N ALA A 70 25.70 -14.53 5.11
CA ALA A 70 25.46 -13.41 4.21
C ALA A 70 24.20 -13.69 3.38
N VAL A 71 23.51 -12.64 2.95
CA VAL A 71 22.29 -12.75 2.18
C VAL A 71 22.10 -11.51 1.29
N ASP A 72 21.46 -11.64 0.13
CA ASP A 72 21.19 -10.47 -0.72
C ASP A 72 20.10 -9.58 -0.10
N THR A 73 18.98 -10.15 0.28
CA THR A 73 17.81 -9.42 0.77
C THR A 73 17.23 -10.09 2.01
N VAL A 74 17.07 -9.32 3.09
CA VAL A 74 16.29 -9.74 4.26
C VAL A 74 14.91 -9.11 4.19
N VAL A 75 13.86 -9.91 4.32
CA VAL A 75 12.46 -9.47 4.35
C VAL A 75 11.89 -9.70 5.75
N VAL A 76 11.42 -8.64 6.39
CA VAL A 76 10.76 -8.67 7.71
C VAL A 76 9.26 -8.45 7.51
N PRO A 77 8.42 -9.49 7.57
CA PRO A 77 6.96 -9.39 7.43
C PRO A 77 6.31 -8.66 8.59
N GLY A 78 5.08 -8.20 8.40
CA GLY A 78 4.27 -7.62 9.47
C GLY A 78 3.53 -8.66 10.32
N GLY A 79 3.03 -8.19 11.45
CA GLY A 79 2.17 -8.94 12.36
C GLY A 79 1.47 -8.00 13.32
N ASP A 80 0.24 -8.33 13.74
CA ASP A 80 -0.54 -7.46 14.64
C ASP A 80 0.13 -7.29 16.00
N ALA A 81 0.95 -8.27 16.43
CA ALA A 81 1.70 -8.22 17.68
C ALA A 81 2.68 -7.04 17.74
N LEU A 82 3.26 -6.65 16.60
CA LEU A 82 4.25 -5.55 16.53
C LEU A 82 3.67 -4.15 16.83
N VAL A 83 2.34 -4.02 16.79
CA VAL A 83 1.64 -2.75 17.06
C VAL A 83 0.78 -2.79 18.32
N THR A 84 0.48 -3.99 18.81
CA THR A 84 -0.36 -4.18 20.02
C THR A 84 0.48 -4.48 21.27
N ARG A 85 1.74 -4.86 21.10
CA ARG A 85 2.69 -5.19 22.17
C ARG A 85 4.04 -4.55 21.86
N ALA A 86 4.94 -4.59 22.83
CA ALA A 86 6.35 -4.25 22.57
C ALA A 86 6.95 -5.23 21.55
N VAL A 87 7.74 -4.72 20.61
CA VAL A 87 8.48 -5.55 19.66
C VAL A 87 9.43 -6.48 20.45
N PRO A 88 9.42 -7.80 20.18
CA PRO A 88 10.30 -8.72 20.88
C PRO A 88 11.78 -8.35 20.73
N ALA A 89 12.52 -8.36 21.84
CA ALA A 89 13.95 -7.99 21.83
C ALA A 89 14.76 -8.91 20.90
N GLU A 90 14.47 -10.19 20.92
CA GLU A 90 15.09 -11.20 20.06
C GLU A 90 14.90 -10.92 18.55
N LEU A 91 13.73 -10.40 18.16
CA LEU A 91 13.48 -10.01 16.76
C LEU A 91 14.32 -8.78 16.39
N MET A 92 14.38 -7.78 17.28
CA MET A 92 15.20 -6.58 17.03
C MET A 92 16.70 -6.93 16.96
N GLU A 93 17.16 -7.83 17.80
CA GLU A 93 18.55 -8.33 17.77
C GLU A 93 18.85 -9.08 16.49
N ALA A 94 17.95 -9.97 16.05
CA ALA A 94 18.08 -10.68 14.79
C ALA A 94 18.15 -9.72 13.58
N ILE A 95 17.32 -8.67 13.59
CA ILE A 95 17.34 -7.63 12.55
C ILE A 95 18.67 -6.88 12.53
N ARG A 96 19.18 -6.45 13.71
CA ARG A 96 20.49 -5.77 13.80
C ARG A 96 21.65 -6.66 13.35
N LEU A 97 21.55 -7.96 13.64
CA LEU A 97 22.54 -8.93 13.23
C LEU A 97 22.57 -9.15 11.72
N LEU A 98 21.39 -9.24 11.10
CA LEU A 98 21.25 -9.52 9.68
C LEU A 98 21.48 -8.30 8.79
N HIS A 99 21.18 -7.09 9.26
CA HIS A 99 21.29 -5.87 8.46
C HIS A 99 22.70 -5.68 7.84
N PRO A 100 23.82 -5.76 8.57
CA PRO A 100 25.15 -5.59 7.97
C PRO A 100 25.57 -6.78 7.09
N ARG A 101 24.83 -7.89 7.09
CA ARG A 101 25.07 -9.09 6.28
C ARG A 101 24.23 -9.11 5.00
N ALA A 102 23.34 -8.13 4.82
CA ALA A 102 22.43 -8.02 3.71
C ALA A 102 22.76 -6.82 2.82
N ARG A 103 22.63 -6.97 1.51
CA ARG A 103 22.70 -5.84 0.56
C ARG A 103 21.52 -4.90 0.76
N ARG A 104 20.34 -5.43 1.09
CA ARG A 104 19.14 -4.65 1.39
C ARG A 104 18.27 -5.30 2.46
N LEU A 105 17.65 -4.45 3.28
CA LEU A 105 16.71 -4.84 4.30
C LEU A 105 15.32 -4.32 3.92
N VAL A 106 14.35 -5.22 3.91
CA VAL A 106 12.96 -4.96 3.49
C VAL A 106 12.04 -5.15 4.67
N SER A 107 11.11 -4.24 4.90
CA SER A 107 9.98 -4.49 5.78
C SER A 107 8.65 -4.43 5.03
N ILE A 108 7.73 -5.30 5.41
CA ILE A 108 6.37 -5.35 4.86
C ILE A 108 5.39 -5.05 5.99
N CYS A 109 4.40 -4.17 5.72
CA CYS A 109 3.34 -3.85 6.67
C CYS A 109 3.92 -3.29 7.99
N THR A 110 3.50 -3.85 9.12
CA THR A 110 3.98 -3.50 10.46
C THR A 110 5.40 -3.99 10.77
N GLY A 111 6.06 -4.70 9.88
CA GLY A 111 7.48 -5.03 9.99
C GLY A 111 8.39 -3.79 10.15
N SER A 112 7.93 -2.63 9.66
CA SER A 112 8.59 -1.34 9.88
C SER A 112 8.72 -0.95 11.37
N PHE A 113 7.80 -1.40 12.24
CA PHE A 113 7.94 -1.19 13.69
C PHE A 113 9.10 -1.98 14.27
N ALA A 114 9.37 -3.17 13.75
CA ALA A 114 10.53 -3.94 14.17
C ALA A 114 11.84 -3.28 13.72
N LEU A 115 11.90 -2.74 12.49
CA LEU A 115 13.04 -1.97 12.01
C LEU A 115 13.24 -0.68 12.81
N ALA A 116 12.16 0.04 13.12
CA ALA A 116 12.21 1.26 13.93
C ALA A 116 12.66 0.95 15.37
N GLY A 117 12.11 -0.11 15.98
CA GLY A 117 12.55 -0.58 17.29
C GLY A 117 14.00 -1.03 17.34
N ALA A 118 14.54 -1.52 16.21
CA ALA A 118 15.96 -1.81 16.05
C ALA A 118 16.84 -0.57 15.86
N GLY A 119 16.25 0.65 15.72
CA GLY A 119 16.96 1.92 15.51
C GLY A 119 17.41 2.13 14.05
N LEU A 120 16.93 1.34 13.11
CA LEU A 120 17.39 1.37 11.72
C LEU A 120 16.62 2.37 10.83
N LEU A 121 15.52 2.95 11.32
CA LEU A 121 14.73 3.93 10.58
C LEU A 121 14.95 5.39 11.04
N ASP A 122 15.79 5.63 12.05
CA ASP A 122 16.05 6.97 12.58
C ASP A 122 16.66 7.89 11.50
N GLY A 123 16.04 9.06 11.29
CA GLY A 123 16.39 10.00 10.22
C GLY A 123 16.00 9.58 8.81
N ARG A 124 15.47 8.38 8.62
CA ARG A 124 15.11 7.83 7.31
C ARG A 124 13.63 8.01 6.97
N ARG A 125 13.33 8.02 5.66
CA ARG A 125 11.96 7.94 5.15
C ARG A 125 11.48 6.50 5.20
N ALA A 126 10.25 6.29 5.67
CA ALA A 126 9.64 4.96 5.73
C ALA A 126 8.13 5.01 5.51
N THR A 127 7.55 3.88 5.16
CA THR A 127 6.11 3.67 5.20
C THR A 127 5.77 2.44 6.03
N THR A 128 4.51 2.30 6.35
CA THR A 128 3.93 1.15 7.06
C THR A 128 2.47 0.99 6.60
N HIS A 129 1.77 0.01 7.14
CA HIS A 129 0.33 -0.12 6.90
C HIS A 129 -0.40 1.17 7.30
N TRP A 130 -1.29 1.66 6.42
CA TRP A 130 -1.97 2.96 6.58
C TRP A 130 -2.63 3.18 7.95
N GLN A 131 -3.24 2.14 8.53
CA GLN A 131 -3.86 2.19 9.86
C GLN A 131 -2.86 2.54 10.97
N HIS A 132 -1.59 2.21 10.79
CA HIS A 132 -0.55 2.33 11.80
C HIS A 132 0.46 3.43 11.51
N ALA A 133 0.35 4.15 10.37
CA ALA A 133 1.29 5.20 10.01
C ALA A 133 1.40 6.31 11.06
N ARG A 134 0.25 6.73 11.64
CA ARG A 134 0.24 7.72 12.73
C ARG A 134 0.84 7.18 14.04
N LEU A 135 0.68 5.88 14.29
CA LEU A 135 1.27 5.24 15.46
C LEU A 135 2.79 5.18 15.31
N LEU A 136 3.29 4.77 14.14
CA LEU A 136 4.71 4.73 13.85
C LEU A 136 5.35 6.12 14.03
N ALA A 137 4.77 7.17 13.45
CA ALA A 137 5.27 8.54 13.57
C ALA A 137 5.28 9.07 15.02
N ARG A 138 4.35 8.62 15.87
CA ARG A 138 4.30 9.01 17.29
C ARG A 138 5.28 8.22 18.15
N ALA A 139 5.41 6.92 17.89
CA ALA A 139 6.29 6.03 18.66
C ALA A 139 7.77 6.25 18.30
N HIS A 140 8.04 6.65 17.07
CA HIS A 140 9.40 6.86 16.54
C HIS A 140 9.45 8.22 15.82
N PRO A 141 9.59 9.34 16.54
CA PRO A 141 9.50 10.69 15.99
C PRO A 141 10.63 11.04 15.02
N ASP A 142 11.76 10.34 15.09
CA ASP A 142 12.89 10.53 14.18
C ASP A 142 12.68 9.87 12.81
N VAL A 143 11.62 9.06 12.65
CA VAL A 143 11.26 8.43 11.37
C VAL A 143 10.41 9.37 10.52
N GLN A 144 10.82 9.63 9.29
CA GLN A 144 10.07 10.44 8.33
C GLN A 144 8.99 9.59 7.63
N VAL A 145 7.86 9.37 8.31
CA VAL A 145 6.79 8.51 7.82
C VAL A 145 6.12 9.09 6.58
N ARG A 146 5.99 8.29 5.53
CA ARG A 146 5.26 8.57 4.28
C ARG A 146 3.96 7.75 4.25
N PRO A 147 2.86 8.24 4.83
CA PRO A 147 1.68 7.44 5.15
C PRO A 147 0.92 6.94 3.91
N ASP A 148 1.08 7.62 2.77
CA ASP A 148 0.35 7.28 1.53
C ASP A 148 1.18 6.40 0.55
N ALA A 149 2.49 6.27 0.76
CA ALA A 149 3.33 5.51 -0.15
C ALA A 149 3.06 3.99 -0.06
N LEU A 150 2.93 3.31 -1.20
CA LEU A 150 2.84 1.84 -1.25
C LEU A 150 4.15 1.21 -0.78
N PHE A 151 5.28 1.79 -1.15
CA PHE A 151 6.60 1.47 -0.61
C PHE A 151 7.50 2.72 -0.66
N VAL A 152 8.49 2.73 0.20
CA VAL A 152 9.50 3.77 0.30
C VAL A 152 10.87 3.12 0.33
N GLU A 153 11.78 3.66 -0.44
CA GLU A 153 13.18 3.27 -0.47
C GLU A 153 14.03 4.40 0.07
N ASP A 154 14.91 4.06 0.98
CA ASP A 154 15.87 4.99 1.57
C ASP A 154 17.21 4.28 1.81
N GLY A 155 18.13 4.43 0.85
CA GLY A 155 19.39 3.71 0.84
C GLY A 155 19.23 2.20 0.69
N ASP A 156 19.71 1.47 1.65
CA ASP A 156 19.69 0.02 1.74
C ASP A 156 18.39 -0.54 2.37
N ILE A 157 17.53 0.34 2.88
CA ILE A 157 16.28 -0.04 3.53
C ILE A 157 15.08 0.27 2.63
N VAL A 158 14.19 -0.72 2.48
CA VAL A 158 12.94 -0.57 1.73
C VAL A 158 11.77 -0.94 2.64
N THR A 159 10.77 -0.08 2.76
CA THR A 159 9.59 -0.33 3.57
C THR A 159 8.34 -0.33 2.72
N SER A 160 7.40 -1.25 2.96
CA SER A 160 6.15 -1.38 2.22
C SER A 160 4.92 -1.25 3.13
N ALA A 161 3.84 -0.78 2.54
CA ALA A 161 2.50 -0.70 3.15
C ALA A 161 1.92 -2.05 3.59
N GLY A 162 2.42 -3.13 3.01
CA GLY A 162 2.07 -4.49 3.40
C GLY A 162 0.85 -5.07 2.72
N VAL A 163 0.52 -6.27 3.14
CA VAL A 163 -0.50 -7.12 2.55
C VAL A 163 -0.22 -7.24 1.04
N SER A 164 -1.16 -6.83 0.19
CA SER A 164 -0.96 -6.88 -1.27
C SER A 164 0.11 -5.91 -1.80
N ALA A 165 0.47 -4.85 -1.07
CA ALA A 165 1.58 -3.95 -1.45
C ALA A 165 2.97 -4.61 -1.29
N GLY A 166 3.06 -5.73 -0.56
CA GLY A 166 4.24 -6.58 -0.54
C GLY A 166 4.54 -7.20 -1.91
N ILE A 167 3.49 -7.53 -2.68
CA ILE A 167 3.60 -8.02 -4.06
C ILE A 167 4.12 -6.90 -4.96
N ASP A 168 3.58 -5.67 -4.85
CA ASP A 168 4.06 -4.53 -5.64
C ASP A 168 5.53 -4.23 -5.36
N LEU A 169 5.93 -4.28 -4.08
CA LEU A 169 7.33 -4.12 -3.71
C LEU A 169 8.21 -5.23 -4.31
N ALA A 170 7.82 -6.50 -4.19
CA ALA A 170 8.60 -7.61 -4.73
C ALA A 170 8.76 -7.50 -6.25
N LEU A 171 7.69 -7.12 -7.00
CA LEU A 171 7.78 -6.83 -8.43
C LEU A 171 8.74 -5.68 -8.75
N ALA A 172 8.74 -4.61 -7.94
CA ALA A 172 9.68 -3.51 -8.10
C ALA A 172 11.14 -3.95 -7.84
N LEU A 173 11.36 -4.87 -6.89
CA LEU A 173 12.67 -5.45 -6.63
C LEU A 173 13.12 -6.34 -7.80
N VAL A 174 12.22 -7.17 -8.34
CA VAL A 174 12.49 -7.99 -9.54
C VAL A 174 12.80 -7.10 -10.74
N GLU A 175 12.07 -6.00 -10.94
CA GLU A 175 12.33 -5.04 -12.01
C GLU A 175 13.74 -4.43 -11.91
N ARG A 176 14.20 -4.09 -10.71
CA ARG A 176 15.56 -3.58 -10.49
C ARG A 176 16.64 -4.61 -10.72
N ASP A 177 16.37 -5.81 -10.26
CA ASP A 177 17.36 -6.88 -10.30
C ASP A 177 17.51 -7.50 -11.69
N HIS A 178 16.43 -7.58 -12.47
CA HIS A 178 16.36 -8.31 -13.75
C HIS A 178 15.70 -7.54 -14.90
N GLY A 179 15.27 -6.29 -14.65
CA GLY A 179 14.67 -5.42 -15.67
C GLY A 179 13.14 -5.57 -15.81
N ALA A 180 12.57 -4.58 -16.49
CA ALA A 180 11.12 -4.40 -16.58
C ALA A 180 10.40 -5.51 -17.37
N ASP A 181 11.08 -6.14 -18.34
CA ASP A 181 10.47 -7.19 -19.16
C ASP A 181 10.20 -8.45 -18.35
N LEU A 182 11.16 -8.87 -17.54
CA LEU A 182 11.00 -10.02 -16.64
C LEU A 182 9.92 -9.75 -15.62
N ALA A 183 9.95 -8.60 -14.93
CA ALA A 183 8.94 -8.23 -13.96
C ALA A 183 7.52 -8.17 -14.55
N ARG A 184 7.35 -7.72 -15.81
CA ARG A 184 6.06 -7.75 -16.51
C ARG A 184 5.55 -9.18 -16.75
N ASN A 185 6.45 -10.11 -17.11
CA ASN A 185 6.08 -11.50 -17.31
C ASN A 185 5.61 -12.14 -16.00
N VAL A 186 6.32 -11.88 -14.89
CA VAL A 186 5.93 -12.31 -13.55
C VAL A 186 4.56 -11.75 -13.18
N ALA A 187 4.36 -10.44 -13.30
CA ALA A 187 3.08 -9.81 -12.99
C ALA A 187 1.92 -10.39 -13.80
N ARG A 188 2.16 -10.66 -15.11
CA ARG A 188 1.16 -11.26 -15.99
C ARG A 188 0.80 -12.68 -15.56
N ASN A 189 1.80 -13.48 -15.21
CA ASN A 189 1.58 -14.88 -14.81
C ASN A 189 0.86 -14.98 -13.47
N LEU A 190 1.20 -14.12 -12.52
CA LEU A 190 0.52 -14.00 -11.23
C LEU A 190 -0.85 -13.29 -11.32
N VAL A 191 -1.24 -12.78 -12.52
CA VAL A 191 -2.50 -12.04 -12.75
C VAL A 191 -2.60 -10.81 -11.85
N VAL A 192 -1.48 -10.13 -11.61
CA VAL A 192 -1.41 -8.89 -10.80
C VAL A 192 -0.96 -7.71 -11.65
N PHE A 193 -1.23 -6.49 -11.18
CA PHE A 193 -0.70 -5.29 -11.83
C PHE A 193 0.79 -5.14 -11.53
N MET A 194 1.58 -4.77 -12.53
CA MET A 194 3.01 -4.49 -12.36
C MET A 194 3.28 -3.28 -11.45
N GLN A 195 2.43 -2.26 -11.57
CA GLN A 195 2.40 -1.11 -10.67
C GLN A 195 0.94 -0.71 -10.46
N ARG A 196 0.48 -0.76 -9.23
CA ARG A 196 -0.83 -0.19 -8.91
C ARG A 196 -0.75 1.34 -8.91
N PRO A 197 -1.70 2.04 -9.56
CA PRO A 197 -1.76 3.49 -9.49
C PRO A 197 -2.17 3.95 -8.11
N GLY A 198 -1.53 5.04 -7.61
CA GLY A 198 -1.89 5.71 -6.37
C GLY A 198 -1.20 5.18 -5.13
N GLY A 199 -1.64 5.67 -3.99
CA GLY A 199 -1.12 5.34 -2.67
C GLY A 199 -2.10 4.53 -1.82
N GLN A 200 -1.74 4.33 -0.55
CA GLN A 200 -2.57 3.62 0.42
C GLN A 200 -3.93 4.30 0.69
N SER A 201 -4.02 5.62 0.48
CA SER A 201 -5.27 6.38 0.66
C SER A 201 -6.41 5.86 -0.22
N GLN A 202 -6.13 5.15 -1.32
CA GLN A 202 -7.15 4.49 -2.13
C GLN A 202 -7.89 3.38 -1.38
N PHE A 203 -7.23 2.76 -0.41
CA PHE A 203 -7.79 1.66 0.38
C PHE A 203 -8.34 2.15 1.73
N SER A 204 -7.88 3.31 2.20
CA SER A 204 -8.28 3.88 3.48
C SER A 204 -9.56 4.71 3.40
N ALA A 205 -9.83 5.37 2.28
CA ALA A 205 -10.91 6.32 2.17
C ALA A 205 -12.34 5.76 2.36
N PRO A 206 -12.69 4.55 1.88
CA PRO A 206 -14.01 3.97 2.13
C PRO A 206 -14.18 3.37 3.53
N LEU A 207 -13.07 3.04 4.23
CA LEU A 207 -13.09 2.30 5.49
C LEU A 207 -12.77 3.18 6.72
N GLU A 208 -12.23 4.39 6.52
CA GLU A 208 -11.78 5.25 7.63
C GLU A 208 -12.80 6.24 8.15
N VAL A 209 -13.93 6.42 7.50
CA VAL A 209 -14.99 7.22 8.13
C VAL A 209 -15.58 6.38 9.26
N ARG A 210 -14.91 6.38 10.42
CA ARG A 210 -15.61 5.99 11.66
C ARG A 210 -16.91 6.78 11.64
N PRO A 211 -18.07 6.11 11.74
CA PRO A 211 -19.32 6.84 11.72
C PRO A 211 -19.23 7.93 12.80
N PRO A 212 -19.51 9.19 12.48
CA PRO A 212 -19.46 10.26 13.44
C PRO A 212 -20.25 9.88 14.68
N ARG A 213 -19.73 10.19 15.86
CA ARG A 213 -20.41 9.91 17.12
C ARG A 213 -21.68 10.76 17.24
N THR A 214 -21.60 11.98 16.75
CA THR A 214 -22.70 12.95 16.76
C THR A 214 -23.67 12.65 15.62
N PRO A 215 -24.97 12.38 15.88
CA PRO A 215 -25.98 12.12 14.84
C PRO A 215 -26.06 13.22 13.79
N ALA A 216 -25.96 14.49 14.20
CA ALA A 216 -25.96 15.63 13.30
C ALA A 216 -24.78 15.57 12.29
N LEU A 217 -23.55 15.25 12.74
CA LEU A 217 -22.40 15.14 11.84
C LEU A 217 -22.54 13.91 10.94
N ARG A 218 -23.13 12.83 11.42
CA ARG A 218 -23.45 11.65 10.59
C ARG A 218 -24.37 12.01 9.44
N SER A 219 -25.44 12.78 9.69
CA SER A 219 -26.35 13.27 8.64
C SER A 219 -25.63 14.08 7.56
N VAL A 220 -24.64 14.89 7.93
CA VAL A 220 -23.82 15.64 6.95
C VAL A 220 -22.94 14.69 6.13
N VAL A 221 -22.30 13.71 6.78
CA VAL A 221 -21.47 12.70 6.09
C VAL A 221 -22.31 11.89 5.11
N ASP A 222 -23.48 11.41 5.53
CA ASP A 222 -24.39 10.64 4.71
C ASP A 222 -24.90 11.45 3.50
N LEU A 223 -25.22 12.72 3.71
CA LEU A 223 -25.65 13.64 2.64
C LEU A 223 -24.57 13.80 1.57
N VAL A 224 -23.33 14.06 1.99
CA VAL A 224 -22.20 14.23 1.05
C VAL A 224 -21.89 12.92 0.30
N ALA A 225 -21.95 11.78 0.99
CA ALA A 225 -21.69 10.47 0.40
C ALA A 225 -22.78 10.07 -0.61
N ALA A 226 -24.06 10.35 -0.29
CA ALA A 226 -25.18 10.03 -1.16
C ALA A 226 -25.24 10.93 -2.41
N GLN A 227 -24.80 12.18 -2.31
CA GLN A 227 -24.96 13.18 -3.37
C GLN A 227 -23.66 14.01 -3.59
N PRO A 228 -22.54 13.37 -3.94
CA PRO A 228 -21.24 14.05 -4.05
C PRO A 228 -21.20 15.17 -5.11
N GLY A 229 -22.05 15.05 -6.14
CA GLY A 229 -22.18 16.01 -7.23
C GLY A 229 -22.81 17.35 -6.86
N LEU A 230 -23.50 17.43 -5.72
CA LEU A 230 -24.15 18.69 -5.30
C LEU A 230 -23.10 19.72 -4.79
N PRO A 231 -23.46 21.03 -4.82
CA PRO A 231 -22.58 22.10 -4.33
C PRO A 231 -22.53 22.11 -2.78
N HIS A 232 -21.70 21.26 -2.21
CA HIS A 232 -21.45 21.19 -0.78
C HIS A 232 -20.45 22.28 -0.36
N THR A 233 -20.94 23.35 0.24
CA THR A 233 -20.12 24.37 0.89
C THR A 233 -20.16 24.20 2.42
N ALA A 234 -19.18 24.76 3.13
CA ALA A 234 -19.23 24.76 4.59
C ALA A 234 -20.52 25.42 5.13
N GLY A 235 -21.02 26.44 4.42
CA GLY A 235 -22.27 27.10 4.77
C GLY A 235 -23.51 26.22 4.56
N SER A 236 -23.63 25.56 3.39
CA SER A 236 -24.78 24.69 3.10
C SER A 236 -24.81 23.46 4.02
N LEU A 237 -23.65 22.86 4.29
CA LEU A 237 -23.54 21.72 5.20
C LEU A 237 -23.85 22.11 6.66
N ALA A 238 -23.41 23.27 7.10
CA ALA A 238 -23.72 23.79 8.44
C ALA A 238 -25.22 24.10 8.61
N ALA A 239 -25.83 24.70 7.58
CA ALA A 239 -27.26 24.98 7.55
C ALA A 239 -28.11 23.70 7.59
N HIS A 240 -27.67 22.61 6.95
CA HIS A 240 -28.34 21.32 6.95
C HIS A 240 -28.59 20.76 8.37
N ILE A 241 -27.67 21.04 9.30
CA ILE A 241 -27.78 20.61 10.71
C ILE A 241 -28.01 21.75 11.70
N GLY A 242 -28.31 22.94 11.23
CA GLY A 242 -28.67 24.09 12.08
C GLY A 242 -27.52 24.65 12.92
N VAL A 243 -26.26 24.57 12.44
CA VAL A 243 -25.09 25.10 13.17
C VAL A 243 -24.35 26.17 12.36
N SER A 244 -23.43 26.89 12.99
CA SER A 244 -22.54 27.79 12.26
C SER A 244 -21.43 27.01 11.50
N PRO A 245 -20.89 27.55 10.38
CA PRO A 245 -19.77 26.94 9.66
C PRO A 245 -18.53 26.69 10.55
N ARG A 246 -18.28 27.59 11.50
CA ARG A 246 -17.19 27.43 12.49
C ARG A 246 -17.43 26.23 13.41
N HIS A 247 -18.67 26.04 13.86
CA HIS A 247 -19.03 24.89 14.69
C HIS A 247 -18.89 23.57 13.91
N LEU A 248 -19.40 23.54 12.66
CA LEU A 248 -19.23 22.39 11.77
C LEU A 248 -17.75 22.04 11.56
N ALA A 249 -16.88 23.01 11.29
CA ALA A 249 -15.45 22.80 11.12
C ALA A 249 -14.81 22.18 12.39
N ARG A 250 -15.22 22.61 13.57
CA ARG A 250 -14.76 22.06 14.85
C ARG A 250 -15.24 20.61 15.06
N MET A 251 -16.47 20.28 14.68
CA MET A 251 -16.99 18.91 14.72
C MET A 251 -16.19 17.98 13.79
N PHE A 252 -15.95 18.43 12.55
CA PHE A 252 -15.12 17.67 11.60
C PHE A 252 -13.70 17.44 12.12
N ALA A 253 -13.07 18.46 12.71
CA ALA A 253 -11.73 18.33 13.28
C ALA A 253 -11.71 17.37 14.49
N ALA A 254 -12.71 17.44 15.36
CA ALA A 254 -12.76 16.64 16.58
C ALA A 254 -13.10 15.16 16.36
N GLU A 255 -14.00 14.86 15.42
CA GLU A 255 -14.51 13.50 15.20
C GLU A 255 -13.88 12.80 14.00
N LEU A 256 -13.50 13.54 12.94
CA LEU A 256 -13.02 13.01 11.67
C LEU A 256 -11.60 13.45 11.33
N ASP A 257 -10.96 14.25 12.18
CA ASP A 257 -9.59 14.78 12.00
C ASP A 257 -9.36 15.41 10.60
N THR A 258 -10.38 16.07 10.08
CA THR A 258 -10.36 16.70 8.75
C THR A 258 -11.15 18.02 8.76
N THR A 259 -11.27 18.66 7.59
CA THR A 259 -12.15 19.83 7.40
C THR A 259 -13.32 19.43 6.48
N PRO A 260 -14.49 20.12 6.56
CA PRO A 260 -15.61 19.88 5.66
C PRO A 260 -15.21 19.91 4.18
N ALA A 261 -14.38 20.86 3.78
CA ALA A 261 -13.93 20.99 2.39
C ALA A 261 -13.05 19.82 1.92
N LYS A 262 -12.09 19.38 2.75
CA LYS A 262 -11.24 18.22 2.46
C LYS A 262 -12.04 16.93 2.42
N PHE A 263 -13.05 16.79 3.27
CA PHE A 263 -13.95 15.64 3.26
C PHE A 263 -14.76 15.59 1.97
N VAL A 264 -15.38 16.69 1.55
CA VAL A 264 -16.13 16.76 0.27
C VAL A 264 -15.20 16.47 -0.92
N GLU A 265 -14.00 17.04 -0.93
CA GLU A 265 -12.99 16.76 -1.99
C GLU A 265 -12.66 15.27 -2.08
N GLN A 266 -12.48 14.62 -0.92
CA GLN A 266 -12.17 13.19 -0.87
C GLN A 266 -13.32 12.34 -1.42
N ILE A 267 -14.57 12.59 -0.99
CA ILE A 267 -15.74 11.85 -1.48
C ILE A 267 -15.93 12.05 -3.00
N ARG A 268 -15.72 13.27 -3.50
CA ARG A 268 -15.76 13.56 -4.93
C ARG A 268 -14.66 12.81 -5.70
N LEU A 269 -13.47 12.72 -5.15
CA LEU A 269 -12.38 11.97 -5.76
C LEU A 269 -12.73 10.48 -5.91
N GLU A 270 -13.26 9.86 -4.85
CA GLU A 270 -13.67 8.45 -4.89
C GLU A 270 -14.80 8.22 -5.90
N HIS A 271 -15.78 9.12 -5.94
CA HIS A 271 -16.85 9.05 -6.91
C HIS A 271 -16.36 9.20 -8.36
N ALA A 272 -15.43 10.13 -8.61
CA ALA A 272 -14.80 10.30 -9.93
C ALA A 272 -14.00 9.05 -10.36
N LYS A 273 -13.29 8.41 -9.44
CA LYS A 273 -12.60 7.13 -9.71
C LYS A 273 -13.61 6.06 -10.16
N ALA A 274 -14.69 5.84 -9.41
CA ALA A 274 -15.72 4.87 -9.77
C ALA A 274 -16.35 5.14 -11.14
N LEU A 275 -16.57 6.41 -11.49
CA LEU A 275 -17.10 6.81 -12.80
C LEU A 275 -16.09 6.52 -13.93
N LEU A 276 -14.80 6.79 -13.70
CA LEU A 276 -13.74 6.50 -14.68
C LEU A 276 -13.57 4.98 -14.86
N ASP A 277 -13.64 4.20 -13.79
CA ASP A 277 -13.58 2.74 -13.80
C ASP A 277 -14.76 2.12 -14.54
N SER A 278 -15.94 2.76 -14.48
CA SER A 278 -17.12 2.37 -15.27
C SER A 278 -17.03 2.75 -16.76
N GLY A 279 -15.91 3.39 -17.18
CA GLY A 279 -15.65 3.75 -18.57
C GLY A 279 -16.13 5.16 -18.97
N ARG A 280 -16.63 5.97 -18.04
CA ARG A 280 -17.08 7.33 -18.35
C ARG A 280 -15.92 8.24 -18.77
N GLY A 281 -16.26 9.24 -19.59
CA GLY A 281 -15.29 10.25 -20.04
C GLY A 281 -14.83 11.16 -18.90
N VAL A 282 -13.60 11.68 -18.99
CA VAL A 282 -13.01 12.55 -17.96
C VAL A 282 -13.87 13.77 -17.65
N ALA A 283 -14.40 14.43 -18.69
CA ALA A 283 -15.26 15.61 -18.51
C ALA A 283 -16.61 15.27 -17.87
N GLU A 284 -17.17 14.11 -18.21
CA GLU A 284 -18.41 13.60 -17.62
C GLU A 284 -18.21 13.23 -16.15
N ALA A 285 -17.13 12.49 -15.85
CA ALA A 285 -16.75 12.11 -14.48
C ALA A 285 -16.52 13.35 -13.59
N ALA A 286 -15.83 14.39 -14.09
CA ALA A 286 -15.62 15.62 -13.35
C ALA A 286 -16.93 16.32 -12.99
N ARG A 287 -17.86 16.38 -13.92
CA ARG A 287 -19.18 16.99 -13.73
C ARG A 287 -20.03 16.19 -12.76
N ALA A 288 -20.15 14.88 -12.98
CA ALA A 288 -20.98 14.00 -12.16
C ALA A 288 -20.45 13.86 -10.73
N ALA A 289 -19.13 13.90 -10.53
CA ALA A 289 -18.52 13.90 -9.21
C ALA A 289 -18.53 15.26 -8.50
N GLY A 290 -19.03 16.33 -9.16
CA GLY A 290 -19.15 17.65 -8.55
C GLY A 290 -17.88 18.49 -8.53
N PHE A 291 -16.87 18.14 -9.34
CA PHE A 291 -15.76 19.05 -9.61
C PHE A 291 -16.23 20.18 -10.52
N GLY A 292 -15.90 21.42 -10.16
CA GLY A 292 -16.32 22.58 -10.96
C GLY A 292 -15.76 22.62 -12.37
N SER A 293 -14.65 21.90 -12.62
CA SER A 293 -14.03 21.72 -13.93
C SER A 293 -13.19 20.45 -14.00
N SER A 294 -12.93 19.97 -15.24
CA SER A 294 -11.98 18.87 -15.47
C SER A 294 -10.58 19.21 -14.98
N GLU A 295 -10.18 20.49 -15.01
CA GLU A 295 -8.88 20.95 -14.53
C GLU A 295 -8.79 20.88 -13.00
N THR A 296 -9.86 21.22 -12.28
CA THR A 296 -9.91 21.05 -10.82
C THR A 296 -9.78 19.58 -10.45
N MET A 297 -10.53 18.70 -11.14
CA MET A 297 -10.39 17.24 -10.95
C MET A 297 -8.97 16.77 -11.27
N ARG A 298 -8.36 17.26 -12.37
CA ARG A 298 -6.99 16.90 -12.74
C ARG A 298 -5.98 17.26 -11.64
N ARG A 299 -6.07 18.47 -11.09
CA ARG A 299 -5.18 18.90 -9.99
C ARG A 299 -5.37 18.03 -8.75
N THR A 300 -6.59 17.70 -8.38
CA THR A 300 -6.87 16.80 -7.25
C THR A 300 -6.32 15.41 -7.51
N PHE A 301 -6.53 14.84 -8.71
CA PHE A 301 -5.96 13.54 -9.08
C PHE A 301 -4.43 13.52 -9.00
N VAL A 302 -3.76 14.52 -9.57
CA VAL A 302 -2.30 14.60 -9.52
C VAL A 302 -1.79 14.78 -8.10
N ALA A 303 -2.42 15.65 -7.32
CA ALA A 303 -2.02 15.91 -5.93
C ALA A 303 -2.23 14.69 -5.00
N ARG A 304 -3.30 13.92 -5.23
CA ARG A 304 -3.69 12.80 -4.35
C ARG A 304 -3.22 11.44 -4.85
N LEU A 305 -3.14 11.25 -6.17
CA LEU A 305 -2.89 9.95 -6.80
C LEU A 305 -1.61 9.94 -7.65
N GLY A 306 -0.94 11.07 -7.81
CA GLY A 306 0.27 11.20 -8.65
C GLY A 306 0.03 11.01 -10.15
N VAL A 307 -1.23 10.84 -10.59
CA VAL A 307 -1.58 10.58 -11.99
C VAL A 307 -2.72 11.46 -12.46
N SER A 308 -2.81 11.76 -13.77
CA SER A 308 -3.95 12.47 -14.33
C SER A 308 -5.20 11.56 -14.44
N PRO A 309 -6.43 12.11 -14.48
CA PRO A 309 -7.65 11.33 -14.69
C PRO A 309 -7.65 10.50 -15.98
N SER A 310 -7.05 11.03 -17.05
CA SER A 310 -6.88 10.29 -18.31
C SER A 310 -5.88 9.15 -18.18
N GLY A 311 -4.76 9.37 -17.48
CA GLY A 311 -3.79 8.33 -17.16
C GLY A 311 -4.38 7.26 -16.24
N TYR A 312 -5.17 7.67 -15.26
CA TYR A 312 -5.92 6.75 -14.40
C TYR A 312 -6.86 5.87 -15.23
N ARG A 313 -7.74 6.47 -16.06
CA ARG A 313 -8.68 5.76 -16.93
C ARG A 313 -7.99 4.81 -17.92
N ALA A 314 -6.89 5.24 -18.54
CA ALA A 314 -6.16 4.42 -19.54
C ALA A 314 -5.62 3.12 -18.93
N ARG A 315 -5.28 3.12 -17.64
CA ARG A 315 -4.79 1.92 -16.93
C ARG A 315 -5.88 0.89 -16.64
N PHE A 316 -7.15 1.33 -16.53
CA PHE A 316 -8.29 0.44 -16.31
C PHE A 316 -9.07 0.09 -17.58
N ALA A 317 -8.90 0.86 -18.69
CA ALA A 317 -9.57 0.60 -19.96
C ALA A 317 -9.01 -0.62 -20.73
N THR A 318 -7.80 -1.06 -20.44
CA THR A 318 -7.13 -2.18 -21.14
C THR A 318 -7.72 -3.56 -20.83
N THR A 319 -8.55 -3.70 -19.81
CA THR A 319 -9.17 -4.99 -19.46
C THR A 319 -10.56 -5.24 -20.09
N ARG A 320 -11.15 -4.27 -20.80
CA ARG A 320 -12.48 -4.41 -21.43
C ARG A 320 -12.50 -4.25 -22.97
N GLY A 321 -11.35 -4.06 -23.62
CA GLY A 321 -11.25 -3.77 -25.05
C GLY A 321 -10.97 -4.95 -25.98
N GLY A 322 -11.13 -6.19 -25.53
CA GLY A 322 -10.74 -7.40 -26.29
C GLY A 322 -11.84 -8.14 -27.04
N ASP A 323 -13.07 -7.60 -27.14
CA ASP A 323 -14.11 -8.34 -27.83
C ASP A 323 -15.04 -7.43 -28.65
N ARG A 324 -14.53 -6.89 -29.76
CA ARG A 324 -15.34 -6.43 -30.92
C ARG A 324 -14.47 -6.37 -32.17
N GLY A 325 -14.65 -7.34 -33.05
CA GLY A 325 -14.19 -7.17 -34.42
C GLY A 325 -13.67 -8.41 -35.11
N GLY A 326 -14.43 -9.47 -35.10
CA GLY A 326 -14.24 -10.59 -36.00
C GLY A 326 -15.55 -10.98 -36.63
N THR A 327 -16.04 -10.20 -37.61
CA THR A 327 -17.08 -10.72 -38.54
C THR A 327 -16.78 -10.23 -39.94
N ALA A 328 -16.48 -11.21 -40.79
CA ALA A 328 -16.91 -11.37 -42.17
C ALA A 328 -16.50 -10.34 -43.19
N ALA A 329 -15.67 -10.76 -44.05
CA ALA A 329 -15.85 -10.56 -45.50
C ALA A 329 -15.51 -11.87 -46.22
N GLU A 330 -16.52 -12.67 -46.42
CA GLU A 330 -16.59 -13.67 -47.47
C GLU A 330 -16.82 -13.01 -48.81
N ALA A 331 -16.34 -13.70 -49.81
CA ALA A 331 -16.85 -13.80 -51.18
C ALA A 331 -16.50 -12.69 -52.20
N ARG A 332 -15.57 -12.88 -53.02
CA ARG A 332 -15.78 -13.37 -54.44
C ARG A 332 -14.45 -13.53 -55.10
#